data_bf8853897610aef115979bbcf45119d5
#
_entry.id   bf8853897610aef115979bbcf45119d5
#
_cell.length_a   1.000
_cell.length_b   1.000
_cell.length_c   1.000
_cell.angle_alpha   90.00
_cell.angle_beta   90.00
_cell.angle_gamma   90.00
#
_symmetry.space_group_name_H-M   'P 1'
#
loop_
_entity.id
_entity.type
_entity.pdbx_description
1 polymer ?
#
loop_
_entity_poly.entity_id
_entity_poly.type
_entity_poly.pdbx_seq_one_letter_code
_entity_poly.pdbx_strand_id
1 'polypeptide(L)'
;MPSDAASEGSPVPPSQRMVAFAIGVGDAERLPFLAGAHNGARGFHAWAVASGYESRLVIDDEEPVTFPRLKSELEAVLAPDSGPIHRMLLYFAGHGLIREAEEGLWLLSDWHKELRAVAVEVLRRRLYMHGIRQIGIFADACRSLPPDVDALDLTADAVLGRGPRKPEGTPALDKFIAAQDGTATFAVPGASPDDDRCLFSGVLLEALWGTRPSAFSQILPGKITSSSLGKYLTTEVPALSNRYGKKVVPTAVPAFPEGDNYYFGVGPKLSPPEFPPWPPAQELGDVPRQVLRLDSVESARSLSMEANPSMEERLHRLRAPTHFETRAGFAVEGARVAALWTPPDTFAEVQNGVAHWWRVGERNGFVLDKPVPVLVELANGTYVATTALPRFIGSILCDDFGSSALVYGTVWGGYFASKAAIEALGRMERGGLRASDILDEAVDLRHKKHVDPVLGAVSAYLYDSIGDLDNIRRMASAYHENDQPIPYDVALLAQLEAHVGSDGLIRVDIPAVPAREPRTEKESRFSWTHRAMPPSRAVVAGFWPLLRQGWAFLDDPVLATPELLELTSHLTRARFSTLDREGAGRLSTLFGLQRQTR
;
A
#
# COMPACT_ATOMS: atom_id res chain seq x y z
N MET A 1 -20.23 41.19 51.65
CA MET A 1 -19.03 40.37 51.52
C MET A 1 -19.22 39.45 50.34
N PRO A 2 -18.59 39.69 49.17
CA PRO A 2 -18.59 38.77 48.06
C PRO A 2 -17.47 37.76 48.27
N SER A 3 -17.78 36.48 48.13
CA SER A 3 -16.83 35.37 48.17
C SER A 3 -16.03 35.31 46.85
N ASP A 4 -14.73 35.38 46.97
CA ASP A 4 -13.79 35.05 45.92
C ASP A 4 -13.90 33.57 45.55
N ALA A 5 -14.54 33.28 44.43
CA ALA A 5 -14.40 32.00 43.76
C ALA A 5 -13.17 32.07 42.85
N ALA A 6 -12.09 31.47 43.32
CA ALA A 6 -10.90 31.26 42.52
C ALA A 6 -11.27 30.45 41.26
N SER A 7 -11.09 31.03 40.12
CA SER A 7 -11.15 30.35 38.82
C SER A 7 -10.03 29.30 38.77
N GLU A 8 -10.38 28.03 38.97
CA GLU A 8 -9.50 26.93 38.63
C GLU A 8 -9.17 27.04 37.14
N GLY A 9 -7.93 27.38 36.84
CA GLY A 9 -7.43 27.42 35.50
C GLY A 9 -7.57 26.04 34.86
N SER A 10 -8.25 25.98 33.71
CA SER A 10 -8.31 24.78 32.89
C SER A 10 -6.88 24.26 32.69
N PRO A 11 -6.63 22.96 32.86
CA PRO A 11 -5.31 22.40 32.68
C PRO A 11 -4.84 22.70 31.25
N VAL A 12 -3.68 23.35 31.14
CA VAL A 12 -3.00 23.54 29.86
C VAL A 12 -2.82 22.15 29.24
N PRO A 13 -3.33 21.89 28.02
CA PRO A 13 -3.14 20.60 27.40
C PRO A 13 -1.65 20.27 27.34
N PRO A 14 -1.24 19.04 27.64
CA PRO A 14 0.16 18.65 27.58
C PRO A 14 0.70 18.99 26.19
N SER A 15 1.88 19.61 26.14
CA SER A 15 2.54 19.97 24.88
C SER A 15 2.60 18.75 23.98
N GLN A 16 1.89 18.78 22.86
CA GLN A 16 1.80 17.64 21.94
C GLN A 16 3.15 17.47 21.28
N ARG A 17 3.80 16.32 21.49
CA ARG A 17 5.10 15.99 20.91
C ARG A 17 4.97 15.83 19.39
N MET A 18 5.72 16.62 18.64
CA MET A 18 5.79 16.57 17.17
C MET A 18 7.20 16.13 16.77
N VAL A 19 7.30 15.11 15.94
CA VAL A 19 8.57 14.50 15.51
C VAL A 19 8.71 14.61 14.00
N ALA A 20 9.91 14.91 13.54
CA ALA A 20 10.30 14.83 12.13
C ALA A 20 11.50 13.88 11.98
N PHE A 21 11.43 13.00 11.01
CA PHE A 21 12.47 12.03 10.72
C PHE A 21 12.92 12.18 9.27
N ALA A 22 14.12 12.71 9.06
CA ALA A 22 14.67 13.00 7.74
C ALA A 22 15.73 11.97 7.37
N ILE A 23 15.48 11.24 6.27
CA ILE A 23 16.35 10.18 5.75
C ILE A 23 16.86 10.60 4.38
N GLY A 24 18.20 10.58 4.20
CA GLY A 24 18.85 10.82 2.92
C GLY A 24 19.83 9.71 2.58
N VAL A 25 19.57 9.01 1.48
CA VAL A 25 20.43 7.94 0.98
C VAL A 25 21.01 8.36 -0.35
N GLY A 26 22.25 8.85 -0.31
CA GLY A 26 23.00 9.30 -1.50
C GLY A 26 23.69 8.14 -2.20
N ASP A 27 24.25 7.22 -1.43
CA ASP A 27 24.98 6.04 -1.92
C ASP A 27 24.18 4.75 -1.63
N ALA A 28 23.36 4.36 -2.60
CA ALA A 28 22.75 3.05 -2.61
C ALA A 28 23.58 2.12 -3.52
N GLU A 29 24.13 1.06 -2.96
CA GLU A 29 25.05 0.15 -3.65
C GLU A 29 24.58 -0.20 -5.06
N ARG A 30 25.49 -0.12 -6.05
CA ARG A 30 25.26 -0.34 -7.50
C ARG A 30 24.36 0.68 -8.21
N LEU A 31 23.91 1.72 -7.51
CA LEU A 31 23.11 2.79 -8.12
C LEU A 31 23.93 4.09 -8.19
N PRO A 32 23.57 5.03 -9.06
CA PRO A 32 24.26 6.31 -9.16
C PRO A 32 24.17 7.10 -7.84
N PHE A 33 25.26 7.74 -7.45
CA PHE A 33 25.28 8.60 -6.27
C PHE A 33 24.37 9.83 -6.43
N LEU A 34 23.65 10.19 -5.36
CA LEU A 34 22.66 11.26 -5.32
C LEU A 34 23.00 12.29 -4.23
N ALA A 35 23.87 13.25 -4.52
CA ALA A 35 24.20 14.34 -3.59
C ALA A 35 22.96 15.12 -3.15
N GLY A 36 22.02 15.37 -4.05
CA GLY A 36 20.75 16.04 -3.75
C GLY A 36 19.89 15.34 -2.69
N ALA A 37 20.07 14.03 -2.45
CA ALA A 37 19.36 13.32 -1.39
C ALA A 37 19.82 13.77 0.01
N HIS A 38 21.12 13.91 0.22
CA HIS A 38 21.67 14.46 1.47
C HIS A 38 21.21 15.89 1.70
N ASN A 39 21.30 16.74 0.66
CA ASN A 39 20.94 18.14 0.75
C ASN A 39 19.44 18.33 1.05
N GLY A 40 18.58 17.51 0.43
CA GLY A 40 17.16 17.49 0.72
C GLY A 40 16.85 17.10 2.17
N ALA A 41 17.49 16.03 2.67
CA ALA A 41 17.30 15.57 4.05
C ALA A 41 17.81 16.58 5.08
N ARG A 42 18.98 17.21 4.86
CA ARG A 42 19.48 18.29 5.70
C ARG A 42 18.57 19.50 5.70
N GLY A 43 18.07 19.89 4.52
CA GLY A 43 17.13 21.02 4.37
C GLY A 43 15.80 20.76 5.08
N PHE A 44 15.25 19.56 4.99
CA PHE A 44 14.02 19.18 5.68
C PHE A 44 14.23 19.14 7.20
N HIS A 45 15.33 18.57 7.66
CA HIS A 45 15.72 18.56 9.07
C HIS A 45 15.83 19.99 9.63
N ALA A 46 16.54 20.88 8.93
CA ALA A 46 16.71 22.27 9.35
C ALA A 46 15.36 23.01 9.45
N TRP A 47 14.48 22.83 8.48
CA TRP A 47 13.12 23.37 8.52
C TRP A 47 12.32 22.80 9.71
N ALA A 48 12.40 21.52 9.94
CA ALA A 48 11.66 20.86 11.01
C ALA A 48 12.09 21.40 12.39
N VAL A 49 13.40 21.51 12.63
CA VAL A 49 13.95 22.13 13.86
C VAL A 49 13.47 23.56 14.02
N ALA A 50 13.56 24.39 12.96
CA ALA A 50 13.10 25.78 12.99
C ALA A 50 11.58 25.89 13.23
N SER A 51 10.83 24.87 12.82
CA SER A 51 9.37 24.78 13.01
C SER A 51 8.96 24.15 14.34
N GLY A 52 9.91 23.83 15.22
CA GLY A 52 9.65 23.31 16.57
C GLY A 52 9.41 21.80 16.66
N TYR A 53 9.75 21.04 15.62
CA TYR A 53 9.75 19.58 15.68
C TYR A 53 11.00 19.05 16.39
N GLU A 54 10.82 17.97 17.16
CA GLU A 54 11.95 17.11 17.53
C GLU A 54 12.39 16.40 16.24
N SER A 55 13.55 16.77 15.71
CA SER A 55 13.97 16.29 14.39
C SER A 55 15.20 15.39 14.48
N ARG A 56 15.13 14.26 13.75
CA ARG A 56 16.25 13.32 13.55
C ARG A 56 16.69 13.34 12.10
N LEU A 57 18.01 13.36 11.90
CA LEU A 57 18.64 13.29 10.58
C LEU A 57 19.44 11.99 10.47
N VAL A 58 19.14 11.19 9.45
CA VAL A 58 19.81 9.92 9.15
C VAL A 58 20.25 9.96 7.69
N ILE A 59 21.53 10.17 7.46
CA ILE A 59 22.14 10.25 6.12
C ILE A 59 23.38 9.36 6.06
N ASP A 60 23.78 8.98 4.87
CA ASP A 60 24.91 8.07 4.60
C ASP A 60 26.20 8.80 4.19
N ASP A 61 26.41 10.01 4.73
CA ASP A 61 27.65 10.77 4.51
C ASP A 61 28.86 10.24 5.31
N GLU A 62 28.66 9.80 6.56
CA GLU A 62 29.71 9.22 7.41
C GLU A 62 29.55 7.72 7.61
N GLU A 63 28.32 7.26 7.78
CA GLU A 63 27.97 5.85 7.98
C GLU A 63 26.82 5.44 7.07
N PRO A 64 26.85 4.25 6.45
CA PRO A 64 25.75 3.75 5.62
C PRO A 64 24.41 3.77 6.37
N VAL A 65 23.35 4.15 5.69
CA VAL A 65 21.98 4.01 6.21
C VAL A 65 21.52 2.58 5.97
N THR A 66 21.66 1.75 7.00
CA THR A 66 21.28 0.33 6.97
C THR A 66 19.96 0.09 7.70
N PHE A 67 19.33 -1.07 7.49
CA PHE A 67 18.12 -1.48 8.24
C PHE A 67 18.32 -1.44 9.76
N PRO A 68 19.39 -2.04 10.33
CA PRO A 68 19.62 -1.98 11.78
C PRO A 68 19.76 -0.55 12.31
N ARG A 69 20.48 0.32 11.60
CA ARG A 69 20.65 1.73 11.97
C ARG A 69 19.32 2.47 11.94
N LEU A 70 18.57 2.36 10.83
CA LEU A 70 17.26 3.02 10.69
C LEU A 70 16.28 2.53 11.77
N LYS A 71 16.26 1.23 12.05
CA LYS A 71 15.44 0.65 13.10
C LYS A 71 15.78 1.21 14.48
N SER A 72 17.05 1.23 14.83
CA SER A 72 17.54 1.75 16.12
C SER A 72 17.14 3.23 16.32
N GLU A 73 17.32 4.05 15.29
CA GLU A 73 16.94 5.47 15.34
C GLU A 73 15.43 5.69 15.49
N LEU A 74 14.61 4.91 14.77
CA LEU A 74 13.16 4.97 14.90
C LEU A 74 12.69 4.48 16.27
N GLU A 75 13.23 3.37 16.77
CA GLU A 75 12.91 2.83 18.09
C GLU A 75 13.30 3.80 19.22
N ALA A 76 14.43 4.51 19.09
CA ALA A 76 14.84 5.53 20.06
C ALA A 76 13.82 6.69 20.16
N VAL A 77 13.27 7.14 19.02
CA VAL A 77 12.25 8.18 18.98
C VAL A 77 10.91 7.70 19.55
N LEU A 78 10.58 6.41 19.33
CA LEU A 78 9.34 5.78 19.77
C LEU A 78 9.40 5.24 21.21
N ALA A 79 10.53 5.40 21.90
CA ALA A 79 10.72 4.88 23.26
C ALA A 79 9.60 5.38 24.21
N PRO A 80 9.02 4.50 25.06
CA PRO A 80 7.89 4.84 25.92
C PRO A 80 8.15 6.04 26.84
N ASP A 81 9.36 6.20 27.32
CA ASP A 81 9.77 7.28 28.23
C ASP A 81 9.78 8.67 27.56
N SER A 82 9.78 8.71 26.23
CA SER A 82 9.76 9.96 25.44
C SER A 82 8.37 10.61 25.34
N GLY A 83 7.32 9.94 25.82
CA GLY A 83 5.93 10.42 25.74
C GLY A 83 5.25 10.20 24.37
N PRO A 84 3.91 10.38 24.31
CA PRO A 84 3.15 10.11 23.10
C PRO A 84 3.44 11.12 21.99
N ILE A 85 3.63 10.62 20.78
CA ILE A 85 3.81 11.44 19.57
C ILE A 85 2.43 11.75 18.98
N HIS A 86 2.12 13.04 18.83
CA HIS A 86 0.89 13.48 18.18
C HIS A 86 1.02 13.45 16.66
N ARG A 87 2.14 13.99 16.15
CA ARG A 87 2.43 14.05 14.71
C ARG A 87 3.84 13.54 14.43
N MET A 88 3.96 12.72 13.41
CA MET A 88 5.25 12.30 12.87
C MET A 88 5.34 12.59 11.38
N LEU A 89 6.38 13.29 10.98
CA LEU A 89 6.71 13.54 9.59
C LEU A 89 7.91 12.68 9.20
N LEU A 90 7.73 11.88 8.16
CA LEU A 90 8.79 11.10 7.55
C LEU A 90 9.19 11.75 6.23
N TYR A 91 10.44 12.10 6.10
CA TYR A 91 11.03 12.54 4.85
C TYR A 91 12.04 11.50 4.39
N PHE A 92 11.99 11.16 3.11
CA PHE A 92 12.99 10.31 2.46
C PHE A 92 13.42 10.92 1.13
N ALA A 93 14.72 10.99 0.90
CA ALA A 93 15.30 11.26 -0.41
C ALA A 93 16.34 10.20 -0.73
N GLY A 94 16.28 9.63 -1.93
CA GLY A 94 17.13 8.54 -2.34
C GLY A 94 16.54 7.73 -3.48
N HIS A 95 17.11 6.55 -3.72
CA HIS A 95 16.58 5.63 -4.69
C HIS A 95 15.35 4.90 -4.14
N GLY A 96 14.37 4.69 -5.01
CA GLY A 96 13.16 3.94 -4.69
C GLY A 96 12.60 3.25 -5.92
N LEU A 97 11.73 2.31 -5.69
CA LEU A 97 11.03 1.59 -6.75
C LEU A 97 9.60 1.28 -6.31
N ILE A 98 8.78 0.90 -7.27
CA ILE A 98 7.49 0.28 -7.03
C ILE A 98 7.56 -1.17 -7.51
N ARG A 99 7.03 -2.09 -6.72
CA ARG A 99 7.00 -3.50 -7.09
C ARG A 99 5.61 -3.94 -7.53
N GLU A 100 4.63 -3.53 -6.78
CA GLU A 100 3.22 -3.78 -7.04
C GLU A 100 2.42 -2.50 -6.86
N ALA A 101 1.11 -2.57 -7.05
CA ALA A 101 0.27 -1.41 -6.86
C ALA A 101 0.43 -0.84 -5.45
N GLU A 102 0.78 0.41 -5.38
CA GLU A 102 0.99 1.16 -4.14
C GLU A 102 2.10 0.59 -3.21
N GLU A 103 2.81 -0.47 -3.59
CA GLU A 103 3.96 -0.96 -2.83
C GLU A 103 5.22 -0.17 -3.15
N GLY A 104 5.31 1.05 -2.61
CA GLY A 104 6.51 1.86 -2.68
C GLY A 104 7.62 1.32 -1.79
N LEU A 105 8.81 1.14 -2.34
CA LEU A 105 9.98 0.64 -1.65
C LEU A 105 11.08 1.68 -1.64
N TRP A 106 11.65 1.99 -0.48
CA TRP A 106 12.86 2.80 -0.35
C TRP A 106 14.08 1.91 -0.23
N LEU A 107 15.10 2.21 -1.03
CA LEU A 107 16.36 1.48 -1.05
C LEU A 107 17.34 2.16 -0.08
N LEU A 108 17.87 1.41 0.86
CA LEU A 108 18.90 1.85 1.80
C LEU A 108 20.29 1.61 1.22
N SER A 109 21.35 2.03 1.91
CA SER A 109 22.72 1.93 1.40
C SER A 109 23.16 0.49 1.11
N ASP A 110 22.67 -0.48 1.89
CA ASP A 110 23.01 -1.91 1.83
C ASP A 110 21.95 -2.78 1.12
N TRP A 111 21.01 -2.17 0.43
CA TRP A 111 19.86 -2.85 -0.16
C TRP A 111 20.20 -4.08 -0.98
N HIS A 112 21.32 -4.02 -1.72
CA HIS A 112 21.73 -5.10 -2.63
C HIS A 112 22.32 -6.31 -1.89
N LYS A 113 23.06 -6.09 -0.79
CA LYS A 113 23.63 -7.17 0.02
C LYS A 113 22.54 -7.93 0.77
N GLU A 114 21.60 -7.18 1.34
CA GLU A 114 20.53 -7.73 2.16
C GLU A 114 19.33 -8.19 1.33
N LEU A 115 19.27 -7.84 0.03
CA LEU A 115 18.09 -8.00 -0.83
C LEU A 115 16.81 -7.53 -0.11
N ARG A 116 16.88 -6.34 0.49
CA ARG A 116 15.86 -5.82 1.41
C ARG A 116 15.59 -4.34 1.13
N ALA A 117 14.31 -3.95 1.22
CA ALA A 117 13.88 -2.58 1.02
C ALA A 117 12.81 -2.19 2.04
N VAL A 118 12.72 -0.89 2.37
CA VAL A 118 11.71 -0.38 3.29
C VAL A 118 10.35 -0.34 2.58
N ALA A 119 9.39 -1.11 3.06
CA ALA A 119 8.01 -1.07 2.62
C ALA A 119 7.29 0.13 3.25
N VAL A 120 7.08 1.19 2.48
CA VAL A 120 6.59 2.49 2.96
C VAL A 120 5.21 2.39 3.60
N GLU A 121 4.29 1.67 2.97
CA GLU A 121 2.92 1.51 3.48
C GLU A 121 2.89 0.66 4.75
N VAL A 122 3.76 -0.36 4.84
CA VAL A 122 3.86 -1.18 6.05
C VAL A 122 4.47 -0.38 7.20
N LEU A 123 5.53 0.40 6.93
CA LEU A 123 6.13 1.30 7.93
C LEU A 123 5.08 2.30 8.46
N ARG A 124 4.30 2.92 7.58
CA ARG A 124 3.20 3.81 7.95
C ARG A 124 2.22 3.12 8.92
N ARG A 125 1.78 1.90 8.61
CA ARG A 125 0.88 1.14 9.49
C ARG A 125 1.52 0.85 10.85
N ARG A 126 2.81 0.49 10.88
CA ARG A 126 3.53 0.28 12.15
C ARG A 126 3.56 1.53 13.00
N LEU A 127 3.85 2.69 12.41
CA LEU A 127 3.80 3.97 13.12
C LEU A 127 2.42 4.24 13.70
N TYR A 128 1.36 3.98 12.97
CA TYR A 128 -0.01 4.11 13.48
C TYR A 128 -0.26 3.16 14.66
N MET A 129 0.22 1.93 14.62
CA MET A 129 0.13 0.97 15.72
C MET A 129 0.98 1.36 16.94
N HIS A 130 1.96 2.25 16.78
CA HIS A 130 2.65 2.90 17.89
C HIS A 130 1.86 4.08 18.48
N GLY A 131 0.65 4.34 18.00
CA GLY A 131 -0.29 5.35 18.53
C GLY A 131 -0.17 6.72 17.86
N ILE A 132 0.56 6.85 16.78
CA ILE A 132 0.72 8.10 16.03
C ILE A 132 -0.50 8.30 15.14
N ARG A 133 -1.25 9.39 15.35
CA ARG A 133 -2.50 9.64 14.61
C ARG A 133 -2.33 10.53 13.39
N GLN A 134 -1.30 11.38 13.36
CA GLN A 134 -0.99 12.25 12.23
C GLN A 134 0.36 11.85 11.66
N ILE A 135 0.35 11.27 10.48
CA ILE A 135 1.56 10.79 9.79
C ILE A 135 1.67 11.53 8.46
N GLY A 136 2.77 12.28 8.29
CA GLY A 136 3.11 12.92 7.02
C GLY A 136 4.27 12.18 6.36
N ILE A 137 4.11 11.79 5.10
CA ILE A 137 5.15 11.14 4.30
C ILE A 137 5.54 12.06 3.15
N PHE A 138 6.81 12.43 3.11
CA PHE A 138 7.43 13.21 2.04
C PHE A 138 8.51 12.36 1.40
N ALA A 139 8.35 11.95 0.16
CA ALA A 139 9.29 11.05 -0.49
C ALA A 139 9.77 11.60 -1.83
N ASP A 140 11.06 11.92 -1.91
CA ASP A 140 11.75 12.22 -3.17
C ASP A 140 12.52 10.99 -3.64
N ALA A 141 11.76 10.03 -4.11
CA ALA A 141 12.27 8.76 -4.63
C ALA A 141 11.55 8.38 -5.91
N CYS A 142 12.26 7.69 -6.79
CA CYS A 142 11.65 7.14 -7.99
C CYS A 142 10.59 6.10 -7.63
N ARG A 143 9.58 5.97 -8.47
CA ARG A 143 8.56 4.92 -8.40
C ARG A 143 8.48 4.17 -9.72
N SER A 144 9.63 3.90 -10.31
CA SER A 144 9.75 3.11 -11.52
C SER A 144 9.75 1.62 -11.19
N LEU A 145 9.27 0.81 -12.14
CA LEU A 145 9.40 -0.64 -12.04
C LEU A 145 10.89 -1.02 -12.16
N PRO A 146 11.36 -1.99 -11.36
CA PRO A 146 12.74 -2.42 -11.44
C PRO A 146 13.03 -3.05 -12.81
N PRO A 147 14.13 -2.68 -13.48
CA PRO A 147 14.51 -3.27 -14.76
C PRO A 147 15.16 -4.64 -14.59
N ASP A 148 15.67 -4.95 -13.41
CA ASP A 148 16.45 -6.14 -13.12
C ASP A 148 15.74 -7.14 -12.24
N VAL A 149 16.06 -8.41 -12.45
CA VAL A 149 15.52 -9.55 -11.71
C VAL A 149 15.82 -9.43 -10.20
N ASP A 150 16.99 -8.90 -9.84
CA ASP A 150 17.42 -8.76 -8.44
C ASP A 150 16.50 -7.84 -7.62
N ALA A 151 15.97 -6.78 -8.25
CA ALA A 151 15.04 -5.89 -7.57
C ALA A 151 13.66 -6.52 -7.33
N LEU A 152 13.30 -7.57 -8.08
CA LEU A 152 12.08 -8.32 -7.87
C LEU A 152 12.17 -9.29 -6.66
N ASP A 153 13.38 -9.67 -6.28
CA ASP A 153 13.62 -10.57 -5.14
C ASP A 153 13.73 -9.84 -3.79
N LEU A 154 13.61 -8.52 -3.79
CA LEU A 154 13.69 -7.73 -2.57
C LEU A 154 12.63 -8.14 -1.55
N THR A 155 13.08 -8.36 -0.33
CA THR A 155 12.19 -8.50 0.82
C THR A 155 11.70 -7.11 1.24
N ALA A 156 10.39 -6.91 1.22
CA ALA A 156 9.77 -5.70 1.74
C ALA A 156 9.66 -5.76 3.28
N ASP A 157 10.22 -4.78 3.97
CA ASP A 157 10.26 -4.77 5.44
C ASP A 157 9.73 -3.45 6.02
N ALA A 158 9.02 -3.55 7.13
CA ALA A 158 8.46 -2.40 7.85
C ALA A 158 9.49 -1.61 8.65
N VAL A 159 10.70 -2.10 8.81
CA VAL A 159 11.75 -1.60 9.72
C VAL A 159 11.35 -1.72 11.21
N LEU A 160 10.11 -1.36 11.53
CA LEU A 160 9.57 -1.38 12.89
C LEU A 160 8.79 -2.66 13.18
N GLY A 161 8.97 -3.17 14.38
CA GLY A 161 8.10 -4.18 14.95
C GLY A 161 6.67 -3.67 15.19
N ARG A 162 5.80 -4.57 15.63
CA ARG A 162 4.42 -4.22 16.00
C ARG A 162 4.41 -3.27 17.19
N GLY A 163 3.62 -2.20 17.10
CA GLY A 163 3.40 -1.27 18.21
C GLY A 163 2.61 -1.91 19.37
N PRO A 164 2.82 -1.43 20.60
CA PRO A 164 2.19 -2.00 21.80
C PRO A 164 0.70 -1.64 21.94
N ARG A 165 0.20 -0.73 21.12
CA ARG A 165 -1.16 -0.19 21.27
C ARG A 165 -2.05 -0.58 20.11
N LYS A 166 -3.31 -0.92 20.42
CA LYS A 166 -4.37 -0.98 19.43
C LYS A 166 -4.75 0.46 19.06
N PRO A 167 -4.68 0.84 17.78
CA PRO A 167 -5.00 2.20 17.39
C PRO A 167 -6.49 2.49 17.60
N GLU A 168 -6.78 3.65 18.19
CA GLU A 168 -8.15 4.15 18.31
C GLU A 168 -8.43 5.20 17.24
N GLY A 169 -9.54 5.06 16.52
CA GLY A 169 -9.96 6.00 15.48
C GLY A 169 -9.20 5.87 14.16
N THR A 170 -9.42 6.82 13.26
CA THR A 170 -8.82 6.86 11.92
C THR A 170 -7.58 7.73 11.92
N PRO A 171 -6.45 7.26 11.37
CA PRO A 171 -5.25 8.09 11.21
C PRO A 171 -5.49 9.18 10.16
N ALA A 172 -4.89 10.34 10.34
CA ALA A 172 -4.74 11.33 9.28
C ALA A 172 -3.39 11.14 8.61
N LEU A 173 -3.41 10.87 7.30
CA LEU A 173 -2.23 10.61 6.50
C LEU A 173 -2.04 11.67 5.44
N ASP A 174 -1.00 12.50 5.56
CA ASP A 174 -0.51 13.30 4.45
C ASP A 174 0.55 12.53 3.68
N LYS A 175 0.41 12.46 2.35
CA LYS A 175 1.34 11.74 1.48
C LYS A 175 1.71 12.62 0.29
N PHE A 176 2.97 13.04 0.25
CA PHE A 176 3.54 13.87 -0.81
C PHE A 176 4.75 13.17 -1.41
N ILE A 177 4.61 12.65 -2.62
CA ILE A 177 5.62 11.83 -3.29
C ILE A 177 6.00 12.49 -4.60
N ALA A 178 7.30 12.53 -4.89
CA ALA A 178 7.87 13.20 -6.04
C ALA A 178 7.34 12.70 -7.39
N ALA A 179 7.02 11.41 -7.49
CA ALA A 179 6.67 10.79 -8.75
C ALA A 179 5.42 9.90 -8.59
N GLN A 180 4.59 9.84 -9.63
CA GLN A 180 3.54 8.85 -9.76
C GLN A 180 4.13 7.45 -9.99
N ASP A 181 3.32 6.43 -9.74
CA ASP A 181 3.70 5.05 -10.00
C ASP A 181 4.16 4.87 -11.47
N GLY A 182 5.27 4.17 -11.62
CA GLY A 182 5.89 3.96 -12.92
C GLY A 182 6.66 5.16 -13.48
N THR A 183 6.89 6.22 -12.69
CA THR A 183 7.65 7.41 -13.11
C THR A 183 8.88 7.66 -12.24
N ALA A 184 9.81 8.45 -12.77
CA ALA A 184 11.06 8.81 -12.09
C ALA A 184 11.08 10.29 -11.72
N THR A 185 11.79 10.61 -10.65
CA THR A 185 12.23 11.98 -10.32
C THR A 185 13.67 12.21 -10.78
N PHE A 186 14.20 13.40 -10.64
CA PHE A 186 15.59 13.70 -10.99
C PHE A 186 16.19 14.79 -10.09
N ALA A 187 17.53 14.82 -10.00
CA ALA A 187 18.27 15.89 -9.37
C ALA A 187 18.69 16.92 -10.43
N VAL A 188 18.71 18.17 -10.01
CA VAL A 188 19.25 19.29 -10.79
C VAL A 188 20.62 19.60 -10.20
N PRO A 189 21.71 19.42 -11.00
CA PRO A 189 23.06 19.75 -10.54
C PRO A 189 23.17 21.24 -10.19
N GLY A 190 23.86 21.54 -9.10
CA GLY A 190 24.24 22.89 -8.71
C GLY A 190 25.62 23.30 -9.25
N ALA A 191 26.14 24.40 -8.75
CA ALA A 191 27.51 24.84 -9.06
C ALA A 191 28.56 23.93 -8.36
N SER A 192 28.18 23.29 -7.26
CA SER A 192 28.95 22.27 -6.53
C SER A 192 28.02 21.15 -6.08
N PRO A 193 28.54 19.98 -5.65
CA PRO A 193 27.69 18.90 -5.10
C PRO A 193 26.83 19.33 -3.91
N ASP A 194 27.28 20.33 -3.14
CA ASP A 194 26.53 20.87 -2.02
C ASP A 194 25.30 21.70 -2.48
N ASP A 195 25.30 22.13 -3.74
CA ASP A 195 24.18 22.86 -4.36
C ASP A 195 23.23 21.95 -5.15
N ASP A 196 23.56 20.67 -5.29
CA ASP A 196 22.71 19.70 -6.00
C ASP A 196 21.36 19.57 -5.30
N ARG A 197 20.27 19.65 -6.06
CA ARG A 197 18.92 19.59 -5.52
C ARG A 197 18.08 18.53 -6.24
N CYS A 198 17.50 17.64 -5.50
CA CYS A 198 16.37 16.87 -6.00
C CYS A 198 15.20 17.82 -6.30
N LEU A 199 14.60 17.71 -7.49
CA LEU A 199 13.64 18.69 -7.98
C LEU A 199 12.43 18.83 -7.04
N PHE A 200 11.84 17.71 -6.63
CA PHE A 200 10.70 17.72 -5.72
C PHE A 200 11.07 18.32 -4.35
N SER A 201 12.17 17.87 -3.76
CA SER A 201 12.65 18.36 -2.46
C SER A 201 12.93 19.85 -2.48
N GLY A 202 13.52 20.37 -3.56
CA GLY A 202 13.77 21.79 -3.70
C GLY A 202 12.48 22.61 -3.70
N VAL A 203 11.48 22.19 -4.50
CA VAL A 203 10.17 22.85 -4.55
C VAL A 203 9.43 22.73 -3.21
N LEU A 204 9.48 21.57 -2.57
CA LEU A 204 8.89 21.31 -1.26
C LEU A 204 9.47 22.25 -0.19
N LEU A 205 10.80 22.33 -0.09
CA LEU A 205 11.48 23.12 0.93
C LEU A 205 11.21 24.61 0.76
N GLU A 206 11.20 25.13 -0.47
CA GLU A 206 10.82 26.52 -0.73
C GLU A 206 9.41 26.84 -0.21
N ALA A 207 8.46 25.90 -0.34
CA ALA A 207 7.12 26.04 0.24
C ALA A 207 7.15 25.97 1.76
N LEU A 208 7.75 24.93 2.34
CA LEU A 208 7.78 24.71 3.78
C LEU A 208 8.42 25.88 4.56
N TRP A 209 9.41 26.54 3.98
CA TRP A 209 10.00 27.77 4.54
C TRP A 209 9.16 29.03 4.31
N GLY A 210 8.00 28.92 3.65
CA GLY A 210 7.10 30.05 3.39
C GLY A 210 7.63 31.06 2.37
N THR A 211 8.59 30.69 1.53
CA THR A 211 9.20 31.59 0.54
C THR A 211 8.37 31.74 -0.73
N ARG A 212 7.37 30.86 -0.92
CA ARG A 212 6.52 30.81 -2.11
C ARG A 212 5.09 31.26 -1.83
N PRO A 213 4.67 32.45 -2.29
CA PRO A 213 3.32 32.98 -2.05
C PRO A 213 2.20 32.04 -2.55
N SER A 214 2.44 31.30 -3.66
CA SER A 214 1.48 30.37 -4.25
C SER A 214 1.24 29.10 -3.42
N ALA A 215 2.08 28.81 -2.42
CA ALA A 215 1.89 27.70 -1.49
C ALA A 215 0.90 28.00 -0.36
N PHE A 216 0.60 29.29 -0.12
CA PHE A 216 -0.30 29.66 0.97
C PHE A 216 -1.77 29.33 0.66
N SER A 217 -2.50 29.00 1.71
CA SER A 217 -3.92 28.75 1.63
C SER A 217 -4.69 30.02 1.28
N GLN A 218 -5.66 29.91 0.37
CA GLN A 218 -6.58 30.99 0.04
C GLN A 218 -7.67 31.15 1.10
N ILE A 219 -7.96 30.08 1.86
CA ILE A 219 -9.01 30.05 2.89
C ILE A 219 -8.45 30.52 4.24
N LEU A 220 -7.20 30.15 4.55
CA LEU A 220 -6.50 30.50 5.78
C LEU A 220 -5.28 31.37 5.47
N PRO A 221 -5.45 32.71 5.35
CA PRO A 221 -4.36 33.59 4.97
C PRO A 221 -3.15 33.48 5.90
N GLY A 222 -1.96 33.48 5.32
CA GLY A 222 -0.69 33.37 6.05
C GLY A 222 -0.35 31.98 6.54
N LYS A 223 -1.13 30.95 6.15
CA LYS A 223 -0.87 29.54 6.51
C LYS A 223 -0.67 28.69 5.27
N ILE A 224 0.22 27.70 5.36
CA ILE A 224 0.37 26.64 4.37
C ILE A 224 -0.21 25.38 5.00
N THR A 225 -1.39 24.98 4.50
CA THR A 225 -2.12 23.79 4.96
C THR A 225 -1.72 22.59 4.13
N SER A 226 -2.14 21.39 4.56
CA SER A 226 -1.98 20.16 3.80
C SER A 226 -2.54 20.30 2.37
N SER A 227 -3.77 20.80 2.23
CA SER A 227 -4.43 20.99 0.92
C SER A 227 -3.71 22.00 0.04
N SER A 228 -3.29 23.16 0.60
CA SER A 228 -2.60 24.19 -0.18
C SER A 228 -1.21 23.74 -0.61
N LEU A 229 -0.48 23.02 0.24
CA LEU A 229 0.81 22.43 -0.08
C LEU A 229 0.66 21.39 -1.21
N GLY A 230 -0.33 20.51 -1.11
CA GLY A 230 -0.61 19.52 -2.15
C GLY A 230 -0.90 20.16 -3.51
N LYS A 231 -1.76 21.20 -3.54
CA LYS A 231 -2.05 21.95 -4.75
C LYS A 231 -0.81 22.64 -5.32
N TYR A 232 0.00 23.24 -4.46
CA TYR A 232 1.25 23.87 -4.86
C TYR A 232 2.20 22.88 -5.51
N LEU A 233 2.48 21.74 -4.85
CA LEU A 233 3.40 20.73 -5.37
C LEU A 233 2.92 20.14 -6.71
N THR A 234 1.62 19.84 -6.84
CA THR A 234 1.05 19.30 -8.09
C THR A 234 1.04 20.30 -9.24
N THR A 235 1.25 21.58 -8.97
CA THR A 235 1.34 22.65 -9.97
C THR A 235 2.80 22.96 -10.32
N GLU A 236 3.63 23.23 -9.32
CA GLU A 236 4.99 23.77 -9.52
C GLU A 236 6.00 22.69 -9.93
N VAL A 237 5.89 21.47 -9.39
CA VAL A 237 6.81 20.37 -9.75
C VAL A 237 6.71 20.03 -11.25
N PRO A 238 5.51 19.84 -11.85
CA PRO A 238 5.39 19.64 -13.28
C PRO A 238 5.85 20.87 -14.09
N ALA A 239 5.52 22.09 -13.66
CA ALA A 239 5.91 23.31 -14.34
C ALA A 239 7.45 23.46 -14.41
N LEU A 240 8.12 23.19 -13.28
CA LEU A 240 9.58 23.25 -13.22
C LEU A 240 10.23 22.10 -14.01
N SER A 241 9.72 20.87 -13.89
CA SER A 241 10.27 19.72 -14.61
C SER A 241 10.18 19.87 -16.13
N ASN A 242 9.08 20.46 -16.61
CA ASN A 242 8.90 20.75 -18.04
C ASN A 242 9.94 21.74 -18.59
N ARG A 243 10.44 22.68 -17.77
CA ARG A 243 11.54 23.60 -18.17
C ARG A 243 12.82 22.84 -18.53
N TYR A 244 13.03 21.66 -17.92
CA TYR A 244 14.16 20.78 -18.18
C TYR A 244 13.85 19.66 -19.18
N GLY A 245 12.72 19.75 -19.90
CA GLY A 245 12.32 18.72 -20.87
C GLY A 245 11.97 17.39 -20.23
N LYS A 246 11.65 17.40 -18.91
CA LYS A 246 11.26 16.20 -18.17
C LYS A 246 9.80 16.31 -17.76
N LYS A 247 9.14 15.18 -17.59
CA LYS A 247 7.76 15.11 -17.10
C LYS A 247 7.75 14.44 -15.74
N VAL A 248 7.68 15.21 -14.68
CA VAL A 248 7.49 14.73 -13.30
C VAL A 248 6.11 15.14 -12.83
N VAL A 249 5.33 14.18 -12.37
CA VAL A 249 4.00 14.43 -11.83
C VAL A 249 3.98 13.88 -10.41
N PRO A 250 3.94 14.75 -9.38
CA PRO A 250 3.92 14.30 -8.00
C PRO A 250 2.56 13.73 -7.61
N THR A 251 2.57 12.86 -6.61
CA THR A 251 1.37 12.39 -5.92
C THR A 251 1.19 13.21 -4.65
N ALA A 252 0.02 13.82 -4.46
CA ALA A 252 -0.34 14.53 -3.25
C ALA A 252 -1.69 14.04 -2.72
N VAL A 253 -1.68 13.51 -1.50
CA VAL A 253 -2.87 13.05 -0.76
C VAL A 253 -2.92 13.83 0.55
N PRO A 254 -3.53 15.03 0.57
CA PRO A 254 -3.68 15.82 1.77
C PRO A 254 -4.86 15.28 2.60
N ALA A 255 -4.63 14.96 3.87
CA ALA A 255 -5.66 14.45 4.79
C ALA A 255 -5.63 15.10 6.17
N PHE A 256 -4.62 15.90 6.50
CA PHE A 256 -4.63 16.63 7.77
C PHE A 256 -5.75 17.66 7.77
N PRO A 257 -6.55 17.75 8.86
CA PRO A 257 -7.59 18.76 8.99
C PRO A 257 -7.02 20.18 8.86
N GLU A 258 -7.72 21.06 8.16
CA GLU A 258 -7.18 22.39 7.88
C GLU A 258 -7.04 23.28 9.13
N GLY A 259 -7.89 23.23 10.11
CA GLY A 259 -7.95 24.14 11.24
C GLY A 259 -6.60 24.46 11.91
N ASP A 260 -6.07 23.50 12.67
CA ASP A 260 -4.81 23.65 13.42
C ASP A 260 -3.62 22.93 12.79
N ASN A 261 -3.84 22.24 11.68
CA ASN A 261 -2.86 21.37 11.04
C ASN A 261 -2.27 22.02 9.79
N TYR A 262 -1.29 22.85 9.97
CA TYR A 262 -0.57 23.51 8.88
C TYR A 262 0.93 23.34 9.04
N TYR A 263 1.64 23.42 7.92
CA TYR A 263 3.11 23.28 7.85
C TYR A 263 3.82 24.60 8.07
N PHE A 264 3.17 25.72 7.74
CA PHE A 264 3.66 27.07 7.98
C PHE A 264 2.51 27.96 8.42
N GLY A 265 2.74 28.88 9.35
CA GLY A 265 1.70 29.74 9.89
C GLY A 265 2.18 31.14 10.26
N VAL A 266 1.22 31.98 10.63
CA VAL A 266 1.48 33.32 11.18
C VAL A 266 1.99 33.14 12.62
N GLY A 267 3.27 32.88 12.75
CA GLY A 267 4.01 32.80 14.01
C GLY A 267 5.30 33.61 13.91
N PRO A 268 6.25 33.37 14.81
CA PRO A 268 7.59 33.92 14.61
C PRO A 268 8.04 33.50 13.21
N LYS A 269 8.30 34.48 12.34
CA LYS A 269 8.70 34.19 10.96
C LYS A 269 9.97 33.36 10.99
N LEU A 270 9.92 32.20 10.33
CA LEU A 270 11.12 31.42 10.08
C LEU A 270 12.08 32.30 9.27
N SER A 271 13.37 32.22 9.57
CA SER A 271 14.41 32.84 8.74
C SER A 271 14.82 31.79 7.70
N PRO A 272 14.28 31.84 6.47
CA PRO A 272 14.60 30.86 5.46
C PRO A 272 16.06 30.95 5.07
N PRO A 273 16.70 29.83 4.73
CA PRO A 273 18.00 29.85 4.07
C PRO A 273 17.88 30.53 2.71
N GLU A 274 18.99 30.97 2.17
CA GLU A 274 19.04 31.45 0.79
C GLU A 274 18.88 30.25 -0.15
N PHE A 275 17.81 30.26 -0.95
CA PHE A 275 17.61 29.25 -1.99
C PHE A 275 18.25 29.77 -3.28
N PRO A 276 19.31 29.12 -3.79
CA PRO A 276 19.89 29.52 -5.06
C PRO A 276 18.85 29.41 -6.17
N PRO A 277 18.90 30.28 -7.20
CA PRO A 277 17.98 30.19 -8.32
C PRO A 277 18.14 28.83 -9.03
N TRP A 278 17.05 28.36 -9.60
CA TRP A 278 17.10 27.16 -10.44
C TRP A 278 17.92 27.45 -11.71
N PRO A 279 18.91 26.63 -12.06
CA PRO A 279 19.76 26.88 -13.22
C PRO A 279 18.94 26.92 -14.51
N PRO A 280 19.39 27.65 -15.55
CA PRO A 280 18.75 27.66 -16.85
C PRO A 280 18.83 26.26 -17.51
N ALA A 281 17.78 25.85 -18.22
CA ALA A 281 17.69 24.55 -18.86
C ALA A 281 18.85 24.23 -19.83
N GLN A 282 19.46 25.25 -20.41
CA GLN A 282 20.57 25.14 -21.36
C GLN A 282 21.91 24.76 -20.71
N GLU A 283 22.05 24.95 -19.40
CA GLU A 283 23.26 24.62 -18.65
C GLU A 283 23.28 23.20 -18.11
N LEU A 284 22.13 22.52 -18.17
CA LEU A 284 22.04 21.10 -17.83
C LEU A 284 22.51 20.30 -19.05
N GLY A 285 23.77 19.93 -19.08
CA GLY A 285 24.26 18.84 -19.93
C GLY A 285 23.43 17.55 -19.74
N ASP A 286 23.92 16.41 -20.13
CA ASP A 286 23.25 15.15 -19.81
C ASP A 286 23.11 14.99 -18.28
N VAL A 287 21.96 15.47 -17.77
CA VAL A 287 21.60 15.29 -16.35
C VAL A 287 21.67 13.80 -16.05
N PRO A 288 22.50 13.37 -15.10
CA PRO A 288 22.53 11.97 -14.71
C PRO A 288 21.11 11.53 -14.44
N ARG A 289 20.59 10.65 -15.27
CA ARG A 289 19.24 10.12 -15.07
C ARG A 289 19.28 9.34 -13.78
N GLN A 290 18.57 9.80 -12.75
CA GLN A 290 18.28 9.04 -11.54
C GLN A 290 17.49 7.75 -11.85
N VAL A 291 17.54 7.31 -13.07
CA VAL A 291 16.71 6.28 -13.64
C VAL A 291 17.59 5.08 -13.92
N LEU A 292 17.23 3.99 -13.29
CA LEU A 292 17.34 2.68 -13.90
C LEU A 292 16.69 2.80 -15.30
N ARG A 293 17.47 2.99 -16.33
CA ARG A 293 17.18 3.23 -17.77
C ARG A 293 15.71 3.43 -18.14
N LEU A 294 15.30 4.66 -18.45
CA LEU A 294 13.96 5.00 -18.97
C LEU A 294 13.52 4.13 -20.17
N ASP A 295 14.47 3.68 -20.99
CA ASP A 295 14.21 2.81 -22.13
C ASP A 295 13.64 1.45 -21.71
N SER A 296 14.01 0.94 -20.52
CA SER A 296 13.45 -0.29 -19.96
C SER A 296 12.08 -0.08 -19.31
N VAL A 297 11.79 1.11 -18.79
CA VAL A 297 10.46 1.46 -18.25
C VAL A 297 9.44 1.63 -19.37
N GLU A 298 9.83 2.26 -20.48
CA GLU A 298 8.99 2.35 -21.67
C GLU A 298 8.79 0.98 -22.32
N SER A 299 9.82 0.15 -22.38
CA SER A 299 9.73 -1.24 -22.83
C SER A 299 8.90 -2.11 -21.89
N ALA A 300 9.05 -1.97 -20.58
CA ALA A 300 8.21 -2.66 -19.60
C ALA A 300 6.75 -2.16 -19.64
N ARG A 301 6.52 -0.87 -19.88
CA ARG A 301 5.18 -0.32 -20.17
C ARG A 301 4.59 -0.89 -21.46
N SER A 302 5.35 -0.95 -22.54
CA SER A 302 4.91 -1.57 -23.79
C SER A 302 4.58 -3.04 -23.60
N LEU A 303 5.48 -3.81 -22.96
CA LEU A 303 5.26 -5.22 -22.66
C LEU A 303 4.04 -5.43 -21.73
N SER A 304 3.81 -4.58 -20.74
CA SER A 304 2.63 -4.68 -19.87
C SER A 304 1.36 -4.20 -20.58
N MET A 305 1.43 -3.27 -21.54
CA MET A 305 0.31 -2.87 -22.39
C MET A 305 -0.02 -3.95 -23.44
N GLU A 306 0.96 -4.66 -23.96
CA GLU A 306 0.74 -5.81 -24.84
C GLU A 306 0.29 -7.06 -24.10
N ALA A 307 0.71 -7.25 -22.84
CA ALA A 307 0.28 -8.37 -22.01
C ALA A 307 -1.21 -8.31 -21.60
N ASN A 308 -1.81 -7.12 -21.50
CA ASN A 308 -3.20 -6.97 -21.08
C ASN A 308 -4.27 -7.43 -22.08
N PRO A 309 -4.15 -7.13 -23.39
CA PRO A 309 -4.98 -7.79 -24.37
C PRO A 309 -4.84 -9.30 -24.32
N SER A 310 -3.61 -9.79 -24.13
CA SER A 310 -3.34 -11.22 -23.95
C SER A 310 -4.03 -11.82 -22.73
N MET A 311 -4.07 -11.11 -21.61
CA MET A 311 -4.73 -11.59 -20.38
C MET A 311 -6.27 -11.62 -20.54
N GLU A 312 -6.86 -10.59 -21.15
CA GLU A 312 -8.29 -10.57 -21.48
C GLU A 312 -8.65 -11.70 -22.47
N GLU A 313 -7.84 -11.89 -23.52
CA GLU A 313 -8.02 -13.00 -24.44
C GLU A 313 -7.87 -14.37 -23.76
N ARG A 314 -6.91 -14.52 -22.86
CA ARG A 314 -6.71 -15.77 -22.11
C ARG A 314 -7.92 -16.07 -21.22
N LEU A 315 -8.48 -15.08 -20.52
CA LEU A 315 -9.73 -15.26 -19.75
C LEU A 315 -10.92 -15.62 -20.64
N HIS A 316 -11.03 -14.99 -21.82
CA HIS A 316 -12.09 -15.36 -22.78
C HIS A 316 -11.92 -16.78 -23.33
N ARG A 317 -10.68 -17.25 -23.52
CA ARG A 317 -10.39 -18.63 -23.96
C ARG A 317 -10.64 -19.65 -22.86
N LEU A 318 -10.54 -19.25 -21.60
CA LEU A 318 -10.67 -20.16 -20.46
C LEU A 318 -12.03 -20.86 -20.39
N ARG A 319 -13.07 -20.29 -21.01
CA ARG A 319 -14.43 -20.84 -21.05
C ARG A 319 -14.78 -21.57 -19.75
N ALA A 320 -14.52 -20.89 -18.62
CA ALA A 320 -14.81 -21.44 -17.31
C ALA A 320 -16.25 -21.95 -17.29
N PRO A 321 -16.52 -23.12 -16.70
CA PRO A 321 -17.87 -23.58 -16.56
C PRO A 321 -18.67 -22.54 -15.78
N THR A 322 -19.89 -22.26 -16.23
CA THR A 322 -20.79 -21.33 -15.57
C THR A 322 -21.49 -21.95 -14.36
N HIS A 323 -21.34 -23.26 -14.20
CA HIS A 323 -22.02 -24.02 -13.17
C HIS A 323 -21.25 -25.29 -12.79
N PHE A 324 -21.16 -25.54 -11.46
CA PHE A 324 -20.84 -26.82 -10.85
C PHE A 324 -21.96 -27.21 -9.88
N GLU A 325 -22.22 -28.48 -9.71
CA GLU A 325 -23.20 -29.00 -8.74
C GLU A 325 -22.84 -28.60 -7.31
N THR A 326 -21.55 -28.49 -7.02
CA THR A 326 -21.00 -28.02 -5.73
C THR A 326 -21.14 -26.52 -5.52
N ARG A 327 -21.52 -25.77 -6.54
CA ARG A 327 -21.55 -24.28 -6.57
C ARG A 327 -20.22 -23.63 -6.21
N ALA A 328 -19.13 -24.34 -6.33
CA ALA A 328 -17.77 -23.83 -6.11
C ALA A 328 -16.78 -24.60 -6.99
N GLY A 329 -15.75 -23.92 -7.45
CA GLY A 329 -14.72 -24.52 -8.27
C GLY A 329 -13.82 -23.50 -8.92
N PHE A 330 -12.93 -24.00 -9.80
CA PHE A 330 -11.94 -23.17 -10.47
C PHE A 330 -11.67 -23.64 -11.88
N ALA A 331 -11.22 -22.69 -12.70
CA ALA A 331 -10.54 -22.94 -13.96
C ALA A 331 -9.10 -22.43 -13.86
N VAL A 332 -8.15 -23.11 -14.47
CA VAL A 332 -6.73 -22.74 -14.47
C VAL A 332 -6.23 -22.65 -15.89
N GLU A 333 -5.57 -21.56 -16.26
CA GLU A 333 -4.91 -21.39 -17.55
C GLU A 333 -3.44 -20.97 -17.37
N GLY A 334 -2.60 -21.35 -18.32
CA GLY A 334 -1.17 -21.03 -18.34
C GLY A 334 -0.30 -22.04 -17.62
N ALA A 335 -0.89 -22.94 -16.81
CA ALA A 335 -0.17 -24.01 -16.14
C ALA A 335 -1.01 -25.30 -16.06
N ARG A 336 -0.32 -26.44 -15.94
CA ARG A 336 -0.96 -27.72 -15.68
C ARG A 336 -1.09 -27.94 -14.18
N VAL A 337 -2.28 -28.29 -13.70
CA VAL A 337 -2.52 -28.69 -12.31
C VAL A 337 -1.99 -30.11 -12.09
N ALA A 338 -1.08 -30.27 -11.15
CA ALA A 338 -0.50 -31.55 -10.77
C ALA A 338 -1.32 -32.24 -9.66
N ALA A 339 -1.82 -31.45 -8.68
CA ALA A 339 -2.68 -31.94 -7.62
C ALA A 339 -3.46 -30.80 -6.97
N LEU A 340 -4.46 -31.15 -6.17
CA LEU A 340 -5.23 -30.25 -5.33
C LEU A 340 -5.09 -30.68 -3.88
N TRP A 341 -5.03 -29.72 -2.97
CA TRP A 341 -4.91 -29.95 -1.54
C TRP A 341 -6.06 -29.24 -0.82
N THR A 342 -6.84 -29.97 -0.04
CA THR A 342 -8.01 -29.48 0.69
C THR A 342 -8.08 -30.10 2.09
N PRO A 343 -8.90 -29.55 3.00
CA PRO A 343 -9.19 -30.22 4.27
C PRO A 343 -9.76 -31.64 4.08
N PRO A 344 -9.64 -32.55 5.08
CA PRO A 344 -10.06 -33.95 4.98
C PRO A 344 -11.54 -34.15 4.72
N ASP A 345 -12.41 -33.25 5.17
CA ASP A 345 -13.86 -33.25 5.01
C ASP A 345 -14.34 -32.70 3.65
N THR A 346 -13.41 -32.22 2.86
CA THR A 346 -13.65 -31.60 1.56
C THR A 346 -13.08 -32.49 0.45
N PHE A 347 -13.73 -32.52 -0.69
CA PHE A 347 -13.17 -33.12 -1.89
C PHE A 347 -12.92 -32.07 -2.97
N ALA A 348 -11.92 -32.33 -3.81
CA ALA A 348 -11.69 -31.55 -5.02
C ALA A 348 -11.49 -32.55 -6.18
N GLU A 349 -12.22 -32.38 -7.26
CA GLU A 349 -12.25 -33.31 -8.37
C GLU A 349 -12.17 -32.56 -9.71
N VAL A 350 -11.34 -33.09 -10.62
CA VAL A 350 -11.27 -32.63 -12.00
C VAL A 350 -12.49 -33.08 -12.76
N GLN A 351 -13.28 -32.18 -13.31
CA GLN A 351 -14.50 -32.52 -14.01
C GLN A 351 -14.24 -32.85 -15.48
N ASN A 352 -14.89 -33.93 -15.96
CA ASN A 352 -14.83 -34.40 -17.35
C ASN A 352 -13.41 -34.71 -17.86
N GLY A 353 -12.47 -35.03 -17.00
CA GLY A 353 -11.09 -35.35 -17.38
C GLY A 353 -10.29 -34.15 -17.92
N VAL A 354 -10.82 -32.95 -17.83
CA VAL A 354 -10.16 -31.71 -18.26
C VAL A 354 -9.37 -31.16 -17.08
N ALA A 355 -8.04 -31.28 -17.15
CA ALA A 355 -7.15 -30.99 -16.02
C ALA A 355 -7.13 -29.53 -15.57
N HIS A 356 -7.65 -28.60 -16.36
CA HIS A 356 -7.70 -27.18 -16.03
C HIS A 356 -9.01 -26.73 -15.38
N TRP A 357 -10.00 -27.62 -15.23
CA TRP A 357 -11.26 -27.34 -14.53
C TRP A 357 -11.47 -28.31 -13.40
N TRP A 358 -11.82 -27.80 -12.23
CA TRP A 358 -12.08 -28.64 -11.07
C TRP A 358 -13.12 -28.01 -10.14
N ARG A 359 -13.89 -28.86 -9.49
CA ARG A 359 -14.90 -28.50 -8.51
C ARG A 359 -14.45 -28.83 -7.11
N VAL A 360 -15.00 -28.12 -6.15
CA VAL A 360 -14.78 -28.36 -4.72
C VAL A 360 -16.13 -28.52 -4.03
N GLY A 361 -16.23 -29.45 -3.09
CA GLY A 361 -17.46 -29.71 -2.35
C GLY A 361 -17.20 -30.45 -1.03
N GLU A 362 -18.24 -30.60 -0.24
CA GLU A 362 -18.20 -31.37 1.00
C GLU A 362 -18.32 -32.87 0.72
N ARG A 363 -17.61 -33.72 1.48
CA ARG A 363 -17.65 -35.17 1.27
C ARG A 363 -19.03 -35.81 1.48
N ASN A 364 -19.82 -35.23 2.39
CA ASN A 364 -21.16 -35.69 2.73
C ASN A 364 -22.28 -34.96 1.97
N GLY A 365 -21.93 -34.02 1.10
CA GLY A 365 -22.86 -33.24 0.28
C GLY A 365 -22.14 -32.63 -0.91
N PHE A 366 -22.88 -32.36 -1.99
CA PHE A 366 -22.26 -31.77 -3.19
C PHE A 366 -22.06 -30.29 -3.10
N VAL A 367 -22.82 -29.59 -2.25
CA VAL A 367 -22.79 -28.13 -2.15
C VAL A 367 -21.78 -27.69 -1.11
N LEU A 368 -20.88 -26.80 -1.49
CA LEU A 368 -20.01 -26.08 -0.56
C LEU A 368 -20.80 -24.94 0.07
N ASP A 369 -20.90 -24.90 1.40
CA ASP A 369 -21.65 -23.87 2.14
C ASP A 369 -20.75 -22.92 2.96
N LYS A 370 -19.48 -23.23 3.12
CA LYS A 370 -18.48 -22.40 3.83
C LYS A 370 -17.21 -22.22 3.00
N PRO A 371 -16.42 -21.16 3.24
CA PRO A 371 -15.10 -20.98 2.62
C PRO A 371 -14.17 -22.14 2.99
N VAL A 372 -13.41 -22.63 2.01
CA VAL A 372 -12.47 -23.74 2.17
C VAL A 372 -11.08 -23.36 1.67
N PRO A 373 -10.01 -23.56 2.48
CA PRO A 373 -8.64 -23.35 2.03
C PRO A 373 -8.26 -24.39 0.97
N VAL A 374 -7.59 -23.93 -0.08
CA VAL A 374 -7.16 -24.79 -1.18
C VAL A 374 -5.74 -24.44 -1.60
N LEU A 375 -4.87 -25.45 -1.78
CA LEU A 375 -3.63 -25.30 -2.52
C LEU A 375 -3.75 -25.97 -3.88
N VAL A 376 -3.39 -25.27 -4.92
CA VAL A 376 -3.32 -25.78 -6.29
C VAL A 376 -1.86 -26.03 -6.63
N GLU A 377 -1.45 -27.29 -6.64
CA GLU A 377 -0.10 -27.72 -7.02
C GLU A 377 0.03 -27.64 -8.54
N LEU A 378 0.95 -26.81 -9.02
CA LEU A 378 1.25 -26.66 -10.44
C LEU A 378 2.40 -27.58 -10.87
N ALA A 379 2.43 -27.97 -12.13
CA ALA A 379 3.43 -28.90 -12.66
C ALA A 379 4.87 -28.36 -12.64
N ASN A 380 5.04 -27.04 -12.56
CA ASN A 380 6.33 -26.37 -12.39
C ASN A 380 6.87 -26.40 -10.94
N GLY A 381 6.10 -26.95 -9.99
CA GLY A 381 6.49 -27.10 -8.59
C GLY A 381 6.13 -25.89 -7.71
N THR A 382 5.38 -24.93 -8.22
CA THR A 382 4.78 -23.85 -7.42
C THR A 382 3.36 -24.21 -6.95
N TYR A 383 2.88 -23.54 -5.90
CA TYR A 383 1.60 -23.84 -5.26
C TYR A 383 0.78 -22.56 -5.08
N VAL A 384 -0.32 -22.44 -5.81
CA VAL A 384 -1.24 -21.31 -5.65
C VAL A 384 -2.10 -21.53 -4.40
N ALA A 385 -1.97 -20.63 -3.44
CA ALA A 385 -2.75 -20.63 -2.21
C ALA A 385 -4.02 -19.78 -2.42
N THR A 386 -5.18 -20.42 -2.41
CA THR A 386 -6.46 -19.77 -2.68
C THR A 386 -7.57 -20.28 -1.75
N THR A 387 -8.77 -19.72 -1.89
CA THR A 387 -9.94 -20.13 -1.13
C THR A 387 -11.08 -20.47 -2.07
N ALA A 388 -11.65 -21.66 -1.93
CA ALA A 388 -12.90 -21.99 -2.59
C ALA A 388 -14.05 -21.28 -1.85
N LEU A 389 -14.76 -20.43 -2.56
CA LEU A 389 -15.88 -19.66 -2.03
C LEU A 389 -17.22 -20.24 -2.46
N PRO A 390 -18.19 -20.42 -1.53
CA PRO A 390 -19.52 -20.84 -1.87
C PRO A 390 -20.17 -19.92 -2.89
N ARG A 391 -20.78 -20.48 -3.93
CA ARG A 391 -21.48 -19.76 -5.01
C ARG A 391 -20.57 -18.95 -5.94
N PHE A 392 -19.25 -19.23 -5.94
CA PHE A 392 -18.29 -18.58 -6.83
C PHE A 392 -17.48 -19.62 -7.63
N ILE A 393 -17.21 -19.28 -8.86
CA ILE A 393 -16.26 -19.99 -9.71
C ILE A 393 -15.07 -19.08 -9.94
N GLY A 394 -13.90 -19.52 -9.51
CA GLY A 394 -12.64 -18.80 -9.68
C GLY A 394 -11.99 -19.12 -11.04
N SER A 395 -11.27 -18.15 -11.58
CA SER A 395 -10.38 -18.33 -12.73
C SER A 395 -8.98 -17.91 -12.34
N ILE A 396 -8.03 -18.83 -12.45
CA ILE A 396 -6.62 -18.63 -12.10
C ILE A 396 -5.81 -18.58 -13.39
N LEU A 397 -5.16 -17.47 -13.65
CA LEU A 397 -4.19 -17.35 -14.74
C LEU A 397 -2.79 -17.51 -14.14
N CYS A 398 -2.01 -18.42 -14.70
CA CYS A 398 -0.67 -18.71 -14.23
C CYS A 398 0.38 -18.29 -15.27
N ASP A 399 1.53 -17.89 -14.77
CA ASP A 399 2.79 -17.74 -15.48
C ASP A 399 3.87 -18.65 -14.84
N ASP A 400 5.14 -18.43 -15.18
CA ASP A 400 6.25 -19.23 -14.67
C ASP A 400 6.44 -19.13 -13.14
N PHE A 401 5.94 -18.08 -12.52
CA PHE A 401 6.06 -17.81 -11.08
C PHE A 401 4.85 -18.27 -10.27
N GLY A 402 3.72 -18.55 -10.92
CA GLY A 402 2.48 -18.96 -10.27
C GLY A 402 1.26 -18.17 -10.72
N SER A 403 0.38 -17.77 -9.82
CA SER A 403 -0.86 -17.05 -10.16
C SER A 403 -0.59 -15.57 -10.48
N SER A 404 -0.69 -15.21 -11.73
CA SER A 404 -0.57 -13.83 -12.22
C SER A 404 -1.91 -13.08 -12.16
N ALA A 405 -3.04 -13.80 -12.22
CA ALA A 405 -4.37 -13.23 -11.97
C ALA A 405 -5.30 -14.26 -11.33
N LEU A 406 -6.15 -13.79 -10.43
CA LEU A 406 -7.25 -14.53 -9.84
C LEU A 406 -8.50 -13.66 -9.91
N VAL A 407 -9.59 -14.20 -10.44
CA VAL A 407 -10.89 -13.55 -10.50
C VAL A 407 -11.98 -14.54 -10.12
N TYR A 408 -13.06 -14.04 -9.53
CA TYR A 408 -14.24 -14.85 -9.21
C TYR A 408 -15.45 -14.33 -9.96
N GLY A 409 -16.29 -15.24 -10.40
CA GLY A 409 -17.62 -14.95 -10.93
C GLY A 409 -18.68 -15.68 -10.13
N THR A 410 -19.85 -15.08 -9.95
CA THR A 410 -20.97 -15.78 -9.31
C THR A 410 -21.51 -16.87 -10.23
N VAL A 411 -21.98 -17.99 -9.66
CA VAL A 411 -22.60 -19.08 -10.42
C VAL A 411 -23.89 -18.66 -11.15
N TRP A 412 -24.41 -17.48 -10.90
CA TRP A 412 -25.62 -16.93 -11.52
C TRP A 412 -25.35 -16.01 -12.72
N GLY A 413 -24.12 -15.84 -13.08
CA GLY A 413 -23.65 -14.96 -14.16
C GLY A 413 -22.84 -13.77 -13.64
N GLY A 414 -21.82 -13.36 -14.35
CA GLY A 414 -20.93 -12.29 -13.89
C GLY A 414 -19.67 -12.09 -14.72
N TYR A 415 -19.60 -12.65 -15.91
CA TYR A 415 -18.44 -12.51 -16.81
C TYR A 415 -17.99 -11.05 -17.06
N PHE A 416 -18.92 -10.09 -16.93
CA PHE A 416 -18.58 -8.65 -17.06
C PHE A 416 -17.75 -8.12 -15.88
N ALA A 417 -17.83 -8.73 -14.71
CA ALA A 417 -17.05 -8.31 -13.55
C ALA A 417 -15.58 -8.72 -13.69
N SER A 418 -15.31 -9.86 -14.31
CA SER A 418 -13.92 -10.33 -14.55
C SER A 418 -13.11 -9.32 -15.37
N LYS A 419 -13.75 -8.66 -16.36
CA LYS A 419 -13.10 -7.59 -17.12
C LYS A 419 -12.71 -6.42 -16.22
N ALA A 420 -13.58 -5.99 -15.33
CA ALA A 420 -13.30 -4.90 -14.40
C ALA A 420 -12.18 -5.26 -13.40
N ALA A 421 -12.11 -6.53 -12.94
CA ALA A 421 -11.02 -7.01 -12.09
C ALA A 421 -9.67 -6.92 -12.80
N ILE A 422 -9.62 -7.35 -14.06
CA ILE A 422 -8.38 -7.33 -14.86
C ILE A 422 -7.96 -5.91 -15.18
N GLU A 423 -8.91 -5.05 -15.58
CA GLU A 423 -8.63 -3.64 -15.83
C GLU A 423 -8.11 -2.94 -14.57
N ALA A 424 -8.72 -3.21 -13.41
CA ALA A 424 -8.29 -2.65 -12.13
C ALA A 424 -6.87 -3.14 -11.76
N LEU A 425 -6.63 -4.45 -11.81
CA LEU A 425 -5.32 -5.03 -11.56
C LEU A 425 -4.28 -4.48 -12.54
N GLY A 426 -4.61 -4.39 -13.84
CA GLY A 426 -3.72 -3.83 -14.84
C GLY A 426 -3.41 -2.34 -14.64
N ARG A 427 -4.37 -1.55 -14.15
CA ARG A 427 -4.11 -0.13 -13.81
C ARG A 427 -3.24 0.01 -12.58
N MET A 428 -3.50 -0.82 -11.56
CA MET A 428 -2.67 -0.87 -10.37
C MET A 428 -1.21 -1.16 -10.72
N GLU A 429 -0.96 -2.16 -11.56
CA GLU A 429 0.40 -2.54 -11.98
C GLU A 429 1.15 -1.48 -12.75
N ARG A 430 0.44 -0.74 -13.59
CA ARG A 430 1.06 0.27 -14.45
C ARG A 430 1.32 1.59 -13.74
N GLY A 431 0.94 1.72 -12.47
CA GLY A 431 0.94 3.00 -11.78
C GLY A 431 0.08 4.04 -12.52
N GLY A 432 -0.95 3.59 -13.24
CA GLY A 432 -1.81 4.45 -14.03
C GLY A 432 -2.87 5.20 -13.23
N LEU A 433 -2.95 4.95 -11.91
CA LEU A 433 -3.86 5.64 -11.03
C LEU A 433 -3.22 6.95 -10.54
N ARG A 434 -3.89 8.06 -10.84
CA ARG A 434 -3.51 9.34 -10.26
C ARG A 434 -4.05 9.40 -8.83
N ALA A 435 -3.33 10.06 -7.93
CA ALA A 435 -3.81 10.26 -6.56
C ALA A 435 -5.21 10.86 -6.48
N SER A 436 -5.55 11.78 -7.41
CA SER A 436 -6.90 12.33 -7.56
C SER A 436 -7.96 11.29 -7.92
N ASP A 437 -7.56 10.20 -8.57
CA ASP A 437 -8.45 9.22 -9.15
C ASP A 437 -8.54 7.95 -8.26
N ILE A 438 -7.61 7.78 -7.31
CA ILE A 438 -7.56 6.60 -6.42
C ILE A 438 -8.89 6.42 -5.68
N LEU A 439 -9.41 7.49 -5.09
CA LEU A 439 -10.66 7.42 -4.32
C LEU A 439 -11.84 7.05 -5.21
N ASP A 440 -11.93 7.64 -6.40
CA ASP A 440 -12.98 7.35 -7.36
C ASP A 440 -12.88 5.93 -7.93
N GLU A 441 -11.67 5.44 -8.19
CA GLU A 441 -11.45 4.05 -8.61
C GLU A 441 -11.81 3.07 -7.49
N ALA A 442 -11.39 3.35 -6.26
CA ALA A 442 -11.76 2.53 -5.10
C ALA A 442 -13.28 2.44 -4.92
N VAL A 443 -14.01 3.55 -5.15
CA VAL A 443 -15.48 3.56 -5.11
C VAL A 443 -16.07 2.67 -6.21
N ASP A 444 -15.55 2.73 -7.44
CA ASP A 444 -16.05 1.91 -8.57
C ASP A 444 -15.85 0.41 -8.33
N LEU A 445 -14.65 0.01 -7.86
CA LEU A 445 -14.35 -1.38 -7.55
C LEU A 445 -15.21 -1.90 -6.40
N ARG A 446 -15.38 -1.09 -5.36
CA ARG A 446 -16.21 -1.39 -4.21
C ARG A 446 -17.66 -1.73 -4.59
N HIS A 447 -18.23 -1.11 -5.63
CA HIS A 447 -19.58 -1.43 -6.09
C HIS A 447 -19.68 -2.82 -6.72
N LYS A 448 -18.60 -3.31 -7.30
CA LYS A 448 -18.53 -4.61 -7.97
C LYS A 448 -18.08 -5.75 -7.05
N LYS A 449 -17.69 -5.45 -5.81
CA LYS A 449 -17.13 -6.40 -4.84
C LYS A 449 -18.00 -7.62 -4.53
N HIS A 450 -19.33 -7.47 -4.65
CA HIS A 450 -20.27 -8.55 -4.38
C HIS A 450 -20.32 -9.58 -5.52
N VAL A 451 -19.83 -9.23 -6.69
CA VAL A 451 -19.75 -10.11 -7.87
C VAL A 451 -18.36 -10.76 -7.95
N ASP A 452 -17.32 -10.04 -7.56
CA ASP A 452 -15.96 -10.54 -7.49
C ASP A 452 -15.27 -10.04 -6.21
N PRO A 453 -14.99 -10.93 -5.22
CA PRO A 453 -14.32 -10.58 -3.97
C PRO A 453 -12.93 -9.98 -4.16
N VAL A 454 -12.21 -10.30 -5.24
CA VAL A 454 -10.89 -9.71 -5.54
C VAL A 454 -11.01 -8.21 -5.75
N LEU A 455 -12.10 -7.73 -6.34
CA LEU A 455 -12.33 -6.28 -6.48
C LEU A 455 -12.49 -5.58 -5.13
N GLY A 456 -13.08 -6.27 -4.16
CA GLY A 456 -13.13 -5.79 -2.79
C GLY A 456 -11.75 -5.70 -2.14
N ALA A 457 -10.91 -6.72 -2.33
CA ALA A 457 -9.53 -6.72 -1.86
C ALA A 457 -8.75 -5.54 -2.49
N VAL A 458 -8.79 -5.41 -3.82
CA VAL A 458 -8.12 -4.31 -4.54
C VAL A 458 -8.62 -2.93 -4.06
N SER A 459 -9.94 -2.76 -3.91
CA SER A 459 -10.52 -1.53 -3.37
C SER A 459 -10.00 -1.22 -1.95
N ALA A 460 -9.82 -2.25 -1.11
CA ALA A 460 -9.29 -2.09 0.24
C ALA A 460 -7.84 -1.58 0.22
N TYR A 461 -6.98 -2.11 -0.66
CA TYR A 461 -5.61 -1.61 -0.82
C TYR A 461 -5.59 -0.15 -1.28
N LEU A 462 -6.45 0.23 -2.22
CA LEU A 462 -6.55 1.62 -2.66
C LEU A 462 -6.99 2.56 -1.52
N TYR A 463 -7.99 2.16 -0.73
CA TYR A 463 -8.39 2.94 0.44
C TYR A 463 -7.29 3.00 1.51
N ASP A 464 -6.56 1.91 1.75
CA ASP A 464 -5.45 1.88 2.71
C ASP A 464 -4.32 2.81 2.27
N SER A 465 -4.00 2.88 0.99
CA SER A 465 -2.93 3.73 0.44
C SER A 465 -3.16 5.22 0.68
N ILE A 466 -4.41 5.64 0.85
CA ILE A 466 -4.81 7.00 1.20
C ILE A 466 -5.26 7.15 2.66
N GLY A 467 -5.09 6.10 3.48
CA GLY A 467 -5.44 6.11 4.90
C GLY A 467 -6.95 6.11 5.20
N ASP A 468 -7.81 5.72 4.25
CA ASP A 468 -9.27 5.72 4.42
C ASP A 468 -9.79 4.43 5.06
N LEU A 469 -9.41 4.20 6.31
CA LEU A 469 -9.81 3.04 7.11
C LEU A 469 -11.34 2.92 7.24
N ASP A 470 -12.03 4.06 7.35
CA ASP A 470 -13.50 4.07 7.48
C ASP A 470 -14.18 3.43 6.28
N ASN A 471 -13.73 3.72 5.07
CA ASN A 471 -14.31 3.11 3.88
C ASN A 471 -14.03 1.60 3.78
N ILE A 472 -12.88 1.13 4.25
CA ILE A 472 -12.60 -0.31 4.31
C ILE A 472 -13.55 -0.98 5.31
N ARG A 473 -13.78 -0.39 6.49
CA ARG A 473 -14.73 -0.89 7.49
C ARG A 473 -16.17 -0.87 7.01
N ARG A 474 -16.59 0.20 6.30
CA ARG A 474 -17.92 0.25 5.64
C ARG A 474 -18.07 -0.85 4.61
N MET A 475 -17.02 -1.15 3.87
CA MET A 475 -17.03 -2.24 2.90
C MET A 475 -17.17 -3.60 3.59
N ALA A 476 -16.49 -3.81 4.72
CA ALA A 476 -16.65 -5.00 5.54
C ALA A 476 -18.10 -5.15 6.05
N SER A 477 -18.70 -4.06 6.58
CA SER A 477 -20.13 -4.05 6.98
C SER A 477 -21.06 -4.39 5.81
N ALA A 478 -20.78 -3.87 4.60
CA ALA A 478 -21.60 -4.14 3.44
C ALA A 478 -21.54 -5.62 3.00
N TYR A 479 -20.42 -6.32 3.16
CA TYR A 479 -20.36 -7.77 2.95
C TYR A 479 -21.28 -8.49 3.93
N HIS A 480 -21.21 -8.13 5.21
CA HIS A 480 -22.09 -8.69 6.23
C HIS A 480 -23.57 -8.46 5.94
N GLU A 481 -23.99 -7.23 5.56
CA GLU A 481 -25.36 -6.91 5.20
C GLU A 481 -25.91 -7.72 4.02
N ASN A 482 -25.03 -8.26 3.17
CA ASN A 482 -25.38 -9.09 2.02
C ASN A 482 -25.15 -10.59 2.25
N ASP A 483 -25.02 -11.04 3.49
CA ASP A 483 -24.74 -12.45 3.85
C ASP A 483 -23.52 -13.04 3.10
N GLN A 484 -22.51 -12.20 2.84
CA GLN A 484 -21.28 -12.61 2.19
C GLN A 484 -20.13 -12.59 3.18
N PRO A 485 -19.24 -13.60 3.13
CA PRO A 485 -18.02 -13.57 3.92
C PRO A 485 -17.07 -12.46 3.41
N ILE A 486 -16.33 -11.86 4.33
CA ILE A 486 -15.40 -10.76 4.03
C ILE A 486 -14.09 -11.33 3.46
N PRO A 487 -13.59 -10.87 2.32
CA PRO A 487 -12.25 -11.26 1.85
C PRO A 487 -11.19 -11.01 2.93
N TYR A 488 -10.24 -11.93 3.08
CA TYR A 488 -9.20 -11.86 4.11
C TYR A 488 -8.44 -10.54 4.07
N ASP A 489 -8.05 -10.07 2.88
CA ASP A 489 -7.36 -8.80 2.66
C ASP A 489 -8.18 -7.60 3.17
N VAL A 490 -9.51 -7.63 3.00
CA VAL A 490 -10.40 -6.58 3.53
C VAL A 490 -10.42 -6.60 5.05
N ALA A 491 -10.52 -7.78 5.67
CA ALA A 491 -10.49 -7.91 7.14
C ALA A 491 -9.16 -7.43 7.72
N LEU A 492 -8.06 -7.80 7.08
CA LEU A 492 -6.70 -7.41 7.44
C LEU A 492 -6.51 -5.89 7.36
N LEU A 493 -6.89 -5.28 6.22
CA LEU A 493 -6.70 -3.84 6.00
C LEU A 493 -7.69 -2.99 6.81
N ALA A 494 -8.89 -3.50 7.11
CA ALA A 494 -9.84 -2.85 8.01
C ALA A 494 -9.41 -2.88 9.49
N GLN A 495 -8.32 -3.60 9.81
CA GLN A 495 -7.81 -3.76 11.17
C GLN A 495 -8.90 -4.28 12.12
N LEU A 496 -9.62 -5.33 11.69
CA LEU A 496 -10.70 -5.93 12.47
C LEU A 496 -10.12 -6.86 13.52
N GLU A 497 -10.81 -6.93 14.67
CA GLU A 497 -10.47 -7.91 15.69
C GLU A 497 -10.98 -9.29 15.27
N ALA A 498 -10.05 -10.24 15.15
CA ALA A 498 -10.35 -11.58 14.68
C ALA A 498 -10.35 -12.61 15.81
N HIS A 499 -11.18 -13.62 15.66
CA HIS A 499 -11.21 -14.80 16.53
C HIS A 499 -11.59 -16.05 15.72
N VAL A 500 -11.06 -17.18 16.12
CA VAL A 500 -11.36 -18.48 15.48
C VAL A 500 -12.58 -19.09 16.18
N GLY A 501 -13.61 -19.42 15.39
CA GLY A 501 -14.78 -20.12 15.88
C GLY A 501 -14.52 -21.61 16.14
N SER A 502 -15.41 -22.28 16.85
CA SER A 502 -15.35 -23.72 17.09
C SER A 502 -15.44 -24.59 15.80
N ASP A 503 -15.95 -23.99 14.73
CA ASP A 503 -16.04 -24.58 13.38
C ASP A 503 -14.79 -24.33 12.53
N GLY A 504 -13.73 -23.73 13.10
CA GLY A 504 -12.47 -23.41 12.42
C GLY A 504 -12.53 -22.19 11.50
N LEU A 505 -13.69 -21.50 11.42
CA LEU A 505 -13.81 -20.28 10.62
C LEU A 505 -13.30 -19.06 11.39
N ILE A 506 -12.64 -18.17 10.68
CA ILE A 506 -12.24 -16.87 11.21
C ILE A 506 -13.45 -15.95 11.20
N ARG A 507 -13.73 -15.34 12.33
CA ARG A 507 -14.75 -14.29 12.49
C ARG A 507 -14.09 -13.00 12.92
N VAL A 508 -14.70 -11.88 12.53
CA VAL A 508 -14.21 -10.55 12.87
C VAL A 508 -15.32 -9.69 13.44
N ASP A 509 -14.96 -8.88 14.43
CA ASP A 509 -15.83 -7.84 14.96
C ASP A 509 -15.58 -6.55 14.17
N ILE A 510 -16.62 -6.06 13.51
CA ILE A 510 -16.59 -4.82 12.73
C ILE A 510 -17.06 -3.70 13.66
N PRO A 511 -16.23 -2.70 13.98
CA PRO A 511 -16.65 -1.60 14.84
C PRO A 511 -17.69 -0.72 14.16
N ALA A 512 -18.44 0.05 14.94
CA ALA A 512 -19.30 1.10 14.39
C ALA A 512 -18.48 2.11 13.58
N VAL A 513 -19.01 2.52 12.42
CA VAL A 513 -18.40 3.57 11.60
C VAL A 513 -19.33 4.79 11.60
N PRO A 514 -18.84 5.98 12.01
CA PRO A 514 -19.68 7.18 12.06
C PRO A 514 -20.06 7.65 10.66
N ALA A 515 -21.17 8.38 10.53
CA ALA A 515 -21.50 9.09 9.30
C ALA A 515 -20.44 10.17 9.02
N ARG A 516 -20.18 10.42 7.76
CA ARG A 516 -19.28 11.50 7.32
C ARG A 516 -19.78 12.14 6.03
N GLU A 517 -19.24 13.30 5.70
CA GLU A 517 -19.48 13.92 4.40
C GLU A 517 -18.75 13.15 3.27
N PRO A 518 -19.36 13.06 2.08
CA PRO A 518 -18.69 12.49 0.91
C PRO A 518 -17.43 13.26 0.57
N ARG A 519 -16.37 12.56 0.21
CA ARG A 519 -15.08 13.18 -0.18
C ARG A 519 -15.01 13.52 -1.67
N THR A 520 -15.79 12.85 -2.51
CA THR A 520 -15.85 13.09 -3.96
C THR A 520 -17.29 13.15 -4.43
N GLU A 521 -17.50 13.74 -5.62
CA GLU A 521 -18.81 13.73 -6.28
C GLU A 521 -19.29 12.30 -6.55
N LYS A 522 -18.38 11.41 -6.91
CA LYS A 522 -18.68 10.00 -7.16
C LYS A 522 -19.16 9.29 -5.88
N GLU A 523 -18.48 9.54 -4.76
CA GLU A 523 -18.91 9.02 -3.47
C GLU A 523 -20.28 9.54 -3.06
N SER A 524 -20.59 10.80 -3.34
CA SER A 524 -21.88 11.43 -3.02
C SER A 524 -23.09 10.79 -3.71
N ARG A 525 -22.87 10.13 -4.85
CA ARG A 525 -23.92 9.43 -5.61
C ARG A 525 -24.45 8.18 -4.90
N PHE A 526 -23.73 7.71 -3.88
CA PHE A 526 -24.04 6.47 -3.17
C PHE A 526 -24.22 6.72 -1.67
N SER A 527 -25.47 6.89 -1.23
CA SER A 527 -25.81 7.26 0.15
C SER A 527 -25.24 6.34 1.23
N TRP A 528 -25.02 5.06 0.92
CA TRP A 528 -24.51 4.09 1.87
C TRP A 528 -22.99 4.22 2.10
N THR A 529 -22.24 4.89 1.22
CA THR A 529 -20.79 5.04 1.32
C THR A 529 -20.38 6.00 2.43
N HIS A 530 -21.28 6.82 2.92
CA HIS A 530 -21.00 7.84 3.93
C HIS A 530 -21.98 7.84 5.11
N ARG A 531 -23.00 6.94 5.13
CA ARG A 531 -23.90 6.79 6.28
C ARG A 531 -23.20 6.15 7.48
N ALA A 532 -23.76 6.31 8.69
CA ALA A 532 -23.33 5.55 9.85
C ALA A 532 -23.59 4.05 9.66
N MET A 533 -22.65 3.21 10.11
CA MET A 533 -22.78 1.76 10.13
C MET A 533 -22.74 1.27 11.58
N PRO A 534 -23.69 0.45 12.02
CA PRO A 534 -23.67 -0.14 13.35
C PRO A 534 -22.54 -1.18 13.47
N PRO A 535 -22.12 -1.51 14.70
CA PRO A 535 -21.19 -2.62 14.88
C PRO A 535 -21.82 -3.93 14.43
N SER A 536 -21.03 -4.82 13.86
CA SER A 536 -21.50 -6.10 13.35
C SER A 536 -20.41 -7.17 13.47
N ARG A 537 -20.76 -8.42 13.19
CA ARG A 537 -19.83 -9.55 13.20
C ARG A 537 -19.98 -10.32 11.90
N ALA A 538 -18.86 -10.71 11.28
CA ALA A 538 -18.88 -11.42 10.01
C ALA A 538 -17.85 -12.55 9.97
N VAL A 539 -18.05 -13.47 9.01
CA VAL A 539 -17.10 -14.53 8.67
C VAL A 539 -16.11 -13.99 7.66
N VAL A 540 -14.83 -14.37 7.80
CA VAL A 540 -13.78 -14.05 6.83
C VAL A 540 -13.74 -15.12 5.75
N ALA A 541 -13.72 -14.71 4.50
CA ALA A 541 -13.51 -15.56 3.35
C ALA A 541 -12.01 -15.74 3.12
N GLY A 542 -11.48 -16.85 3.56
CA GLY A 542 -10.07 -17.15 3.41
C GLY A 542 -9.31 -17.29 4.73
N PHE A 543 -8.07 -17.67 4.62
CA PHE A 543 -7.21 -18.05 5.73
C PHE A 543 -5.85 -17.36 5.64
N TRP A 544 -5.60 -16.66 4.56
CA TRP A 544 -4.40 -15.89 4.23
C TRP A 544 -4.73 -14.81 3.20
N PRO A 545 -3.86 -13.81 2.98
CA PRO A 545 -4.07 -12.80 1.94
C PRO A 545 -4.20 -13.41 0.54
N LEU A 546 -5.12 -12.92 -0.26
CA LEU A 546 -5.23 -13.29 -1.67
C LEU A 546 -4.07 -12.73 -2.48
N LEU A 547 -3.72 -11.45 -2.24
CA LEU A 547 -2.62 -10.80 -2.91
C LEU A 547 -1.31 -10.99 -2.13
N ARG A 548 -0.21 -11.19 -2.85
CA ARG A 548 1.12 -11.33 -2.26
C ARG A 548 1.48 -10.18 -1.32
N GLN A 549 1.19 -8.95 -1.70
CA GLN A 549 1.47 -7.77 -0.87
C GLN A 549 0.79 -7.81 0.51
N GLY A 550 -0.33 -8.49 0.65
CA GLY A 550 -1.04 -8.62 1.93
C GLY A 550 -0.22 -9.31 3.02
N TRP A 551 0.71 -10.17 2.65
CA TRP A 551 1.57 -10.86 3.60
C TRP A 551 2.48 -9.92 4.38
N ALA A 552 2.84 -8.77 3.80
CA ALA A 552 3.59 -7.73 4.50
C ALA A 552 2.74 -6.99 5.57
N PHE A 553 1.42 -7.07 5.48
CA PHE A 553 0.48 -6.45 6.41
C PHE A 553 -0.01 -7.37 7.52
N LEU A 554 0.43 -8.63 7.56
CA LEU A 554 0.06 -9.57 8.62
C LEU A 554 0.57 -9.07 9.97
N ASP A 555 -0.34 -8.57 10.81
CA ASP A 555 -0.02 -7.95 12.08
C ASP A 555 -0.99 -8.28 13.22
N ASP A 556 -2.17 -8.84 12.95
CA ASP A 556 -3.09 -9.31 13.97
C ASP A 556 -2.67 -10.69 14.48
N PRO A 557 -2.60 -10.94 15.80
CA PRO A 557 -2.14 -12.22 16.34
C PRO A 557 -3.04 -13.41 15.98
N VAL A 558 -4.28 -13.18 15.57
CA VAL A 558 -5.20 -14.25 15.13
C VAL A 558 -5.11 -14.47 13.63
N LEU A 559 -5.02 -13.36 12.84
CA LEU A 559 -4.82 -13.42 11.40
C LEU A 559 -3.38 -13.73 11.03
N ALA A 560 -2.41 -13.35 11.87
CA ALA A 560 -0.97 -13.46 11.64
C ALA A 560 -0.31 -14.31 12.72
N THR A 561 -0.54 -15.61 12.71
CA THR A 561 0.19 -16.51 13.60
C THR A 561 1.67 -16.51 13.24
N PRO A 562 2.59 -16.78 14.21
CA PRO A 562 4.02 -16.88 13.90
C PRO A 562 4.33 -17.81 12.74
N GLU A 563 3.62 -18.95 12.67
CA GLU A 563 3.79 -19.94 11.61
C GLU A 563 3.36 -19.42 10.24
N LEU A 564 2.30 -18.58 10.18
CA LEU A 564 1.88 -17.95 8.94
C LEU A 564 2.87 -16.86 8.49
N LEU A 565 3.43 -16.11 9.45
CA LEU A 565 4.45 -15.10 9.17
C LEU A 565 5.74 -15.70 8.59
N GLU A 566 6.15 -16.88 9.04
CA GLU A 566 7.31 -17.59 8.49
C GLU A 566 7.16 -17.92 7.00
N LEU A 567 5.92 -18.08 6.52
CA LEU A 567 5.65 -18.40 5.11
C LEU A 567 5.94 -17.23 4.17
N THR A 568 6.10 -16.02 4.67
CA THR A 568 6.41 -14.84 3.84
C THR A 568 7.70 -15.03 3.04
N SER A 569 8.69 -15.72 3.59
CA SER A 569 9.96 -16.04 2.91
C SER A 569 9.83 -17.10 1.80
N HIS A 570 8.71 -17.80 1.74
CA HIS A 570 8.40 -18.86 0.78
C HIS A 570 7.48 -18.40 -0.36
N LEU A 571 7.10 -17.11 -0.38
CA LEU A 571 6.28 -16.55 -1.46
C LEU A 571 7.10 -16.42 -2.75
N THR A 572 6.53 -16.89 -3.84
CA THR A 572 7.09 -16.65 -5.18
C THR A 572 6.89 -15.21 -5.62
N ARG A 573 7.38 -14.86 -6.81
CA ARG A 573 7.17 -13.54 -7.43
C ARG A 573 5.77 -13.32 -8.01
N ALA A 574 4.90 -14.34 -7.92
CA ALA A 574 3.54 -14.23 -8.40
C ALA A 574 2.76 -13.14 -7.65
N ARG A 575 1.86 -12.47 -8.33
CA ARG A 575 1.02 -11.39 -7.78
C ARG A 575 0.06 -11.88 -6.71
N PHE A 576 -0.52 -13.04 -6.92
CA PHE A 576 -1.39 -13.70 -5.96
C PHE A 576 -0.60 -14.71 -5.14
N SER A 577 -1.07 -14.99 -3.93
CA SER A 577 -0.40 -15.86 -2.99
C SER A 577 -0.03 -17.20 -3.63
N THR A 578 1.25 -17.36 -3.92
CA THR A 578 1.85 -18.55 -4.51
C THR A 578 3.11 -18.88 -3.74
N LEU A 579 3.26 -20.12 -3.33
CA LEU A 579 4.34 -20.60 -2.49
C LEU A 579 5.26 -21.55 -3.26
N ASP A 580 6.50 -21.64 -2.81
CA ASP A 580 7.38 -22.73 -3.17
C ASP A 580 6.93 -24.05 -2.50
N ARG A 581 7.63 -25.15 -2.78
CA ARG A 581 7.31 -26.47 -2.24
C ARG A 581 7.42 -26.53 -0.72
N GLU A 582 8.40 -25.88 -0.13
CA GLU A 582 8.61 -25.88 1.32
C GLU A 582 7.51 -25.10 2.03
N GLY A 583 7.22 -23.89 1.57
CA GLY A 583 6.14 -23.06 2.10
C GLY A 583 4.78 -23.74 1.98
N ALA A 584 4.50 -24.37 0.85
CA ALA A 584 3.27 -25.13 0.66
C ALA A 584 3.16 -26.33 1.61
N GLY A 585 4.26 -27.04 1.87
CA GLY A 585 4.32 -28.12 2.86
C GLY A 585 4.01 -27.64 4.28
N ARG A 586 4.57 -26.49 4.68
CA ARG A 586 4.29 -25.85 5.97
C ARG A 586 2.83 -25.40 6.05
N LEU A 587 2.32 -24.70 5.01
CA LEU A 587 0.94 -24.25 4.97
C LEU A 587 -0.05 -25.43 5.02
N SER A 588 0.22 -26.51 4.29
CA SER A 588 -0.62 -27.70 4.32
C SER A 588 -0.68 -28.36 5.70
N THR A 589 0.44 -28.36 6.42
CA THR A 589 0.51 -28.85 7.81
C THR A 589 -0.29 -27.95 8.75
N LEU A 590 -0.12 -26.65 8.64
CA LEU A 590 -0.81 -25.65 9.48
C LEU A 590 -2.33 -25.75 9.37
N PHE A 591 -2.85 -25.93 8.16
CA PHE A 591 -4.29 -26.00 7.89
C PHE A 591 -4.82 -27.43 7.71
N GLY A 592 -4.01 -28.45 7.97
CA GLY A 592 -4.42 -29.85 7.85
C GLY A 592 -4.83 -30.27 6.43
N LEU A 593 -4.26 -29.63 5.40
CA LEU A 593 -4.61 -29.91 4.02
C LEU A 593 -4.03 -31.27 3.57
N GLN A 594 -4.82 -32.03 2.85
CA GLN A 594 -4.44 -33.31 2.31
C GLN A 594 -4.48 -33.29 0.79
N ARG A 595 -3.48 -33.92 0.19
CA ARG A 595 -3.42 -34.11 -1.26
C ARG A 595 -4.57 -34.99 -1.71
N GLN A 596 -5.40 -34.46 -2.59
CA GLN A 596 -6.50 -35.23 -3.16
C GLN A 596 -5.93 -36.21 -4.19
N THR A 597 -6.09 -37.48 -3.92
CA THR A 597 -5.85 -38.55 -4.89
C THR A 597 -7.11 -38.71 -5.71
N ARG A 598 -6.94 -38.89 -7.03
CA ARG A 598 -8.03 -39.18 -7.99
C ARG A 598 -8.89 -40.33 -7.57
#